data_71e33b5ff16cafde73bcbce78e5399ec
#
_entry.id   71e33b5ff16cafde73bcbce78e5399ec
#
_cell.length_a   1.000
_cell.length_b   1.000
_cell.length_c   1.000
_cell.angle_alpha   90.00
_cell.angle_beta   90.00
_cell.angle_gamma   90.00
#
_symmetry.space_group_name_H-M   'P 1'
#
loop_
_entity.id
_entity.type
_entity.pdbx_description
1 polymer ?
#
loop_
_entity_poly.entity_id
_entity_poly.type
_entity_poly.pdbx_seq_one_letter_code
_entity_poly.pdbx_strand_id
1 'polypeptide(L)'
;MTINIQTYNKIMNKYGNISSWALWSEKGNLGSKSGMDDISFFENPTENTLNLLNPNIVLVGLNISEKIERVFGNFHPDKSSAQDYKTRFALHGTMFWGAYMTDIIKSYEEKISGNLVKYLSTHKDFEKENIKLFEQELVDIGSREPIIVAFGNDSYHILKRNLKDKYTIYKLPHYSAFIKLDAFRLAVTNLEKDIQHVRTESIGVPPLGVISSMSP
;
A
#
# COMPACT_ATOMS: atom_id res chain seq x y z
N MET A 1 4.12 3.10 -15.56
CA MET A 1 4.94 1.96 -16.05
C MET A 1 4.09 0.72 -15.84
N THR A 2 3.82 -0.03 -16.87
CA THR A 2 3.00 -1.26 -16.78
C THR A 2 3.91 -2.42 -16.40
N ILE A 3 3.48 -3.28 -15.50
CA ILE A 3 4.21 -4.49 -15.13
C ILE A 3 4.00 -5.55 -16.23
N ASN A 4 5.09 -6.05 -16.81
CA ASN A 4 5.01 -7.18 -17.73
C ASN A 4 5.05 -8.52 -16.95
N ILE A 5 4.67 -9.61 -17.62
CA ILE A 5 4.57 -10.93 -17.00
C ILE A 5 5.92 -11.43 -16.43
N GLN A 6 7.05 -11.11 -17.06
CA GLN A 6 8.36 -11.52 -16.55
C GLN A 6 8.69 -10.81 -15.22
N THR A 7 8.43 -9.51 -15.15
CA THR A 7 8.61 -8.72 -13.92
C THR A 7 7.64 -9.21 -12.84
N TYR A 8 6.38 -9.45 -13.19
CA TYR A 8 5.39 -10.01 -12.29
C TYR A 8 5.85 -11.32 -11.66
N ASN A 9 6.31 -12.28 -12.49
CA ASN A 9 6.79 -13.57 -12.02
C ASN A 9 8.02 -13.45 -11.11
N LYS A 10 8.92 -12.52 -11.37
CA LYS A 10 10.06 -12.24 -10.48
C LYS A 10 9.58 -11.73 -9.12
N ILE A 11 8.64 -10.78 -9.10
CA ILE A 11 8.07 -10.25 -7.86
C ILE A 11 7.35 -11.36 -7.10
N MET A 12 6.52 -12.13 -7.77
CA MET A 12 5.78 -13.26 -7.20
C MET A 12 6.72 -14.28 -6.53
N ASN A 13 7.78 -14.69 -7.22
CA ASN A 13 8.71 -15.68 -6.70
C ASN A 13 9.54 -15.16 -5.51
N LYS A 14 9.89 -13.86 -5.51
CA LYS A 14 10.77 -13.29 -4.47
C LYS A 14 9.98 -12.73 -3.28
N TYR A 15 8.84 -12.11 -3.53
CA TYR A 15 8.10 -11.33 -2.53
C TYR A 15 6.66 -11.80 -2.30
N GLY A 16 6.16 -12.75 -3.08
CA GLY A 16 4.76 -13.19 -3.00
C GLY A 16 4.33 -13.70 -1.62
N ASN A 17 5.27 -14.17 -0.78
CA ASN A 17 5.00 -14.62 0.57
C ASN A 17 5.02 -13.51 1.63
N ILE A 18 5.37 -12.28 1.26
CA ILE A 18 5.51 -11.16 2.21
C ILE A 18 4.84 -9.88 1.71
N SER A 19 4.32 -9.88 0.49
CA SER A 19 3.72 -8.70 -0.15
C SER A 19 2.41 -9.05 -0.83
N SER A 20 1.79 -8.04 -1.43
CA SER A 20 0.62 -8.17 -2.29
C SER A 20 0.44 -6.93 -3.17
N TRP A 21 -0.74 -6.84 -3.79
CA TRP A 21 -1.20 -5.69 -4.54
C TRP A 21 -2.56 -5.24 -4.02
N ALA A 22 -2.81 -3.94 -3.99
CA ALA A 22 -4.09 -3.36 -3.58
C ALA A 22 -5.19 -3.59 -4.63
N LEU A 23 -5.43 -4.85 -4.93
CA LEU A 23 -6.39 -5.33 -5.91
C LEU A 23 -7.18 -6.47 -5.30
N TRP A 24 -8.49 -6.37 -5.30
CA TRP A 24 -9.43 -7.36 -4.74
C TRP A 24 -10.53 -7.67 -5.75
N SER A 25 -11.18 -8.80 -5.56
CA SER A 25 -12.41 -9.12 -6.29
C SER A 25 -13.45 -8.02 -6.07
N GLU A 26 -14.02 -7.53 -7.17
CA GLU A 26 -15.07 -6.50 -7.15
C GLU A 26 -16.48 -7.11 -7.04
N LYS A 27 -16.57 -8.44 -6.88
CA LYS A 27 -17.85 -9.11 -6.71
C LYS A 27 -18.50 -8.76 -5.38
N GLY A 28 -19.78 -8.45 -5.41
CA GLY A 28 -20.59 -8.19 -4.22
C GLY A 28 -20.37 -6.81 -3.60
N ASN A 29 -20.59 -6.73 -2.28
CA ASN A 29 -20.43 -5.48 -1.53
C ASN A 29 -18.97 -5.27 -1.11
N LEU A 30 -18.30 -4.27 -1.66
CA LEU A 30 -16.91 -3.94 -1.36
C LEU A 30 -16.67 -3.59 0.12
N GLY A 31 -17.67 -3.07 0.82
CA GLY A 31 -17.59 -2.76 2.25
C GLY A 31 -17.87 -3.95 3.16
N SER A 32 -18.04 -5.17 2.62
CA SER A 32 -18.23 -6.40 3.39
C SER A 32 -16.93 -7.19 3.52
N LYS A 33 -16.90 -8.15 4.44
CA LYS A 33 -15.78 -9.09 4.60
C LYS A 33 -15.79 -10.23 3.56
N SER A 34 -16.90 -10.42 2.85
CA SER A 34 -17.04 -11.49 1.87
C SER A 34 -16.16 -11.27 0.65
N GLY A 35 -15.50 -12.32 0.17
CA GLY A 35 -14.67 -12.30 -1.04
C GLY A 35 -13.33 -11.57 -0.88
N MET A 36 -12.88 -11.31 0.35
CA MET A 36 -11.56 -10.73 0.60
C MET A 36 -10.42 -11.67 0.22
N ASP A 37 -10.64 -12.94 0.31
CA ASP A 37 -9.72 -14.02 0.01
C ASP A 37 -9.74 -14.48 -1.47
N ASP A 38 -10.63 -13.93 -2.30
CA ASP A 38 -10.63 -14.20 -3.75
C ASP A 38 -9.49 -13.45 -4.42
N ILE A 39 -8.32 -14.09 -4.47
CA ILE A 39 -7.08 -13.61 -5.10
C ILE A 39 -6.66 -14.50 -6.28
N SER A 40 -7.58 -15.30 -6.82
CA SER A 40 -7.33 -16.23 -7.94
C SER A 40 -6.76 -15.54 -9.19
N PHE A 41 -7.07 -14.25 -9.39
CA PHE A 41 -6.53 -13.44 -10.48
C PHE A 41 -5.02 -13.17 -10.36
N PHE A 42 -4.41 -13.39 -9.20
CA PHE A 42 -2.95 -13.33 -9.04
C PHE A 42 -2.26 -14.64 -9.44
N GLU A 43 -2.93 -15.76 -9.42
CA GLU A 43 -2.33 -17.05 -9.82
C GLU A 43 -2.09 -17.11 -11.33
N ASN A 44 -3.03 -16.59 -12.12
CA ASN A 44 -2.95 -16.52 -13.57
C ASN A 44 -3.36 -15.13 -14.05
N PRO A 45 -2.50 -14.13 -13.91
CA PRO A 45 -2.84 -12.75 -14.23
C PRO A 45 -3.07 -12.58 -15.74
N THR A 46 -4.18 -11.97 -16.09
CA THR A 46 -4.45 -11.51 -17.45
C THR A 46 -3.70 -10.22 -17.73
N GLU A 47 -3.61 -9.82 -19.00
CA GLU A 47 -3.07 -8.50 -19.37
C GLU A 47 -3.81 -7.36 -18.67
N ASN A 48 -5.14 -7.47 -18.55
CA ASN A 48 -5.95 -6.49 -17.79
C ASN A 48 -5.54 -6.45 -16.32
N THR A 49 -5.30 -7.58 -15.69
CA THR A 49 -4.81 -7.64 -14.30
C THR A 49 -3.45 -6.93 -14.18
N LEU A 50 -2.49 -7.25 -15.07
CA LEU A 50 -1.16 -6.65 -15.07
C LEU A 50 -1.20 -5.13 -15.30
N ASN A 51 -2.11 -4.65 -16.14
CA ASN A 51 -2.29 -3.22 -16.41
C ASN A 51 -2.84 -2.43 -15.21
N LEU A 52 -3.51 -3.09 -14.27
CA LEU A 52 -3.98 -2.47 -13.03
C LEU A 52 -2.87 -2.32 -11.98
N LEU A 53 -1.79 -3.11 -12.06
CA LEU A 53 -0.74 -3.09 -11.04
C LEU A 53 0.14 -1.85 -11.16
N ASN A 54 0.30 -1.14 -10.04
CA ASN A 54 1.05 0.11 -9.99
C ASN A 54 2.19 0.05 -8.96
N PRO A 55 3.44 -0.21 -9.40
CA PRO A 55 4.59 -0.26 -8.50
C PRO A 55 5.07 1.12 -8.01
N ASN A 56 4.57 2.22 -8.60
CA ASN A 56 4.97 3.58 -8.21
C ASN A 56 4.20 4.14 -7.01
N ILE A 57 3.25 3.38 -6.49
CA ILE A 57 2.59 3.64 -5.21
C ILE A 57 2.80 2.42 -4.33
N VAL A 58 3.32 2.63 -3.13
CA VAL A 58 3.65 1.56 -2.20
C VAL A 58 2.94 1.81 -0.86
N LEU A 59 2.01 0.94 -0.54
CA LEU A 59 1.26 0.95 0.72
C LEU A 59 2.01 0.06 1.72
N VAL A 60 2.34 0.61 2.89
CA VAL A 60 3.29 -0.04 3.80
C VAL A 60 2.67 -0.24 5.18
N GLY A 61 2.51 -1.51 5.56
CA GLY A 61 2.20 -1.95 6.92
C GLY A 61 3.43 -1.96 7.81
N LEU A 62 3.24 -2.34 9.07
CA LEU A 62 4.33 -2.41 10.04
C LEU A 62 5.11 -3.72 9.90
N ASN A 63 4.45 -4.84 10.05
CA ASN A 63 5.03 -6.18 9.97
C ASN A 63 3.96 -7.24 9.66
N ILE A 64 4.42 -8.36 9.18
CA ILE A 64 3.60 -9.56 9.02
C ILE A 64 3.19 -10.04 10.42
N SER A 65 1.89 -10.08 10.68
CA SER A 65 1.36 -10.47 11.98
C SER A 65 1.31 -12.00 12.18
N GLU A 66 1.32 -12.75 11.09
CA GLU A 66 1.29 -14.22 11.05
C GLU A 66 1.73 -14.73 9.68
N LYS A 67 2.11 -16.01 9.61
CA LYS A 67 2.56 -16.65 8.37
C LYS A 67 1.54 -16.50 7.25
N ILE A 68 2.02 -16.10 6.09
CA ILE A 68 1.22 -16.00 4.86
C ILE A 68 1.35 -17.32 4.11
N GLU A 69 0.23 -18.01 3.90
CA GLU A 69 0.22 -19.33 3.28
C GLU A 69 0.04 -19.31 1.77
N ARG A 70 -0.50 -18.20 1.24
CA ARG A 70 -0.79 -18.03 -0.19
C ARG A 70 0.07 -16.93 -0.80
N VAL A 71 0.50 -17.14 -2.03
CA VAL A 71 1.22 -16.10 -2.79
C VAL A 71 0.33 -14.87 -2.92
N PHE A 72 0.89 -13.70 -2.61
CA PHE A 72 0.17 -12.43 -2.51
C PHE A 72 -1.01 -12.44 -1.53
N GLY A 73 -0.99 -13.34 -0.54
CA GLY A 73 -2.03 -13.42 0.50
C GLY A 73 -1.93 -12.35 1.57
N ASN A 74 -0.82 -11.60 1.66
CA ASN A 74 -0.70 -10.50 2.61
C ASN A 74 -1.76 -9.44 2.29
N PHE A 75 -2.44 -8.90 3.31
CA PHE A 75 -3.59 -7.98 3.19
C PHE A 75 -4.86 -8.58 2.54
N HIS A 76 -4.90 -9.91 2.33
CA HIS A 76 -6.07 -10.63 1.78
C HIS A 76 -6.48 -11.80 2.71
N PRO A 77 -6.79 -11.51 3.97
CA PRO A 77 -7.14 -12.56 4.91
C PRO A 77 -8.55 -13.11 4.63
N ASP A 78 -8.71 -14.41 4.87
CA ASP A 78 -10.00 -15.11 4.86
C ASP A 78 -10.70 -15.17 6.23
N LYS A 79 -10.19 -14.37 7.20
CA LYS A 79 -10.63 -14.40 8.58
C LYS A 79 -11.79 -13.43 8.84
N SER A 80 -12.82 -13.90 9.52
CA SER A 80 -13.98 -13.08 9.91
C SER A 80 -13.62 -11.90 10.84
N SER A 81 -12.52 -11.99 11.58
CA SER A 81 -11.99 -10.92 12.44
C SER A 81 -11.23 -9.84 11.68
N ALA A 82 -10.79 -10.11 10.46
CA ALA A 82 -9.98 -9.19 9.68
C ALA A 82 -10.70 -7.89 9.35
N GLN A 83 -9.94 -6.80 9.30
CA GLN A 83 -10.44 -5.45 9.00
C GLN A 83 -10.00 -4.95 7.61
N ASP A 84 -9.29 -5.77 6.86
CA ASP A 84 -8.71 -5.44 5.56
C ASP A 84 -9.76 -5.09 4.50
N TYR A 85 -11.02 -5.53 4.67
CA TYR A 85 -12.15 -5.12 3.84
C TYR A 85 -12.34 -3.60 3.80
N LYS A 86 -11.92 -2.88 4.85
CA LYS A 86 -11.93 -1.41 4.86
C LYS A 86 -10.95 -0.85 3.84
N THR A 87 -9.79 -1.52 3.66
CA THR A 87 -8.79 -1.14 2.66
C THR A 87 -9.34 -1.33 1.27
N ARG A 88 -9.93 -2.48 0.95
CA ARG A 88 -10.62 -2.72 -0.32
C ARG A 88 -11.63 -1.61 -0.64
N PHE A 89 -12.55 -1.35 0.30
CA PHE A 89 -13.58 -0.32 0.13
C PHE A 89 -12.98 1.07 -0.07
N ALA A 90 -12.00 1.43 0.74
CA ALA A 90 -11.42 2.77 0.73
C ALA A 90 -10.54 3.04 -0.50
N LEU A 91 -9.83 2.05 -1.02
CA LEU A 91 -8.93 2.22 -2.15
C LEU A 91 -9.61 2.04 -3.51
N HIS A 92 -10.77 1.37 -3.57
CA HIS A 92 -11.48 1.13 -4.83
C HIS A 92 -11.82 2.45 -5.55
N GLY A 93 -11.48 2.53 -6.84
CA GLY A 93 -11.71 3.72 -7.68
C GLY A 93 -10.85 4.94 -7.32
N THR A 94 -9.72 4.75 -6.60
CA THR A 94 -8.71 5.78 -6.34
C THR A 94 -7.39 5.46 -7.03
N MET A 95 -6.44 6.39 -7.03
CA MET A 95 -5.09 6.15 -7.55
C MET A 95 -4.32 5.04 -6.83
N PHE A 96 -4.78 4.62 -5.66
CA PHE A 96 -4.16 3.56 -4.84
C PHE A 96 -4.62 2.16 -5.24
N TRP A 97 -5.65 2.02 -6.08
CA TRP A 97 -6.09 0.72 -6.59
C TRP A 97 -5.01 0.10 -7.47
N GLY A 98 -4.62 -1.12 -7.15
CA GLY A 98 -3.49 -1.80 -7.79
C GLY A 98 -2.11 -1.41 -7.27
N ALA A 99 -1.98 -0.53 -6.27
CA ALA A 99 -0.72 -0.18 -5.63
C ALA A 99 -0.02 -1.42 -5.03
N TYR A 100 1.31 -1.41 -4.97
CA TYR A 100 2.06 -2.45 -4.28
C TYR A 100 1.85 -2.36 -2.78
N MET A 101 1.68 -3.50 -2.11
CA MET A 101 1.46 -3.59 -0.66
C MET A 101 2.52 -4.46 -0.02
N THR A 102 3.15 -3.97 1.03
CA THR A 102 4.17 -4.71 1.77
C THR A 102 4.28 -4.22 3.21
N ASP A 103 5.06 -4.93 4.03
CA ASP A 103 5.38 -4.51 5.40
C ASP A 103 6.83 -4.03 5.49
N ILE A 104 7.10 -3.06 6.39
CA ILE A 104 8.45 -2.52 6.57
C ILE A 104 9.36 -3.51 7.29
N ILE A 105 8.84 -4.26 8.27
CA ILE A 105 9.56 -5.30 8.99
C ILE A 105 9.11 -6.67 8.51
N LYS A 106 9.99 -7.42 7.87
CA LYS A 106 9.65 -8.63 7.12
C LYS A 106 9.89 -9.94 7.88
N SER A 107 10.84 -9.94 8.79
CA SER A 107 11.33 -11.15 9.44
C SER A 107 10.99 -11.23 10.94
N TYR A 108 9.91 -10.59 11.34
CA TYR A 108 9.45 -10.58 12.73
C TYR A 108 7.92 -10.67 12.78
N GLU A 109 7.41 -11.88 13.00
CA GLU A 109 5.97 -12.11 13.13
C GLU A 109 5.54 -11.70 14.55
N GLU A 110 4.74 -10.63 14.66
CA GLU A 110 4.22 -10.12 15.93
C GLU A 110 2.86 -9.46 15.72
N LYS A 111 1.86 -9.90 16.49
CA LYS A 111 0.50 -9.39 16.43
C LYS A 111 0.30 -8.08 17.19
N ILE A 112 1.13 -7.83 18.20
CA ILE A 112 1.04 -6.66 19.07
C ILE A 112 2.12 -5.67 18.66
N SER A 113 1.76 -4.63 17.91
CA SER A 113 2.71 -3.64 17.38
C SER A 113 3.62 -3.04 18.45
N GLY A 114 3.11 -2.82 19.67
CA GLY A 114 3.89 -2.31 20.79
C GLY A 114 5.08 -3.20 21.19
N ASN A 115 4.96 -4.53 21.05
CA ASN A 115 6.06 -5.46 21.31
C ASN A 115 7.17 -5.28 20.28
N LEU A 116 6.81 -5.20 18.98
CA LEU A 116 7.75 -4.96 17.91
C LEU A 116 8.44 -3.60 18.07
N VAL A 117 7.71 -2.53 18.35
CA VAL A 117 8.27 -1.19 18.57
C VAL A 117 9.27 -1.19 19.72
N LYS A 118 8.95 -1.88 20.83
CA LYS A 118 9.86 -2.07 21.96
C LYS A 118 11.12 -2.86 21.54
N TYR A 119 10.96 -3.94 20.78
CA TYR A 119 12.09 -4.72 20.25
C TYR A 119 13.00 -3.84 19.38
N LEU A 120 12.45 -3.09 18.42
CA LEU A 120 13.20 -2.20 17.55
C LEU A 120 13.90 -1.04 18.30
N SER A 121 13.42 -0.67 19.49
CA SER A 121 14.06 0.37 20.31
C SER A 121 15.47 -0.03 20.75
N THR A 122 15.71 -1.32 20.97
CA THR A 122 16.97 -1.91 21.41
C THR A 122 17.76 -2.63 20.32
N HIS A 123 17.12 -2.92 19.17
CA HIS A 123 17.72 -3.68 18.06
C HIS A 123 17.80 -2.83 16.79
N LYS A 124 18.57 -1.75 16.84
CA LYS A 124 18.66 -0.77 15.75
C LYS A 124 19.25 -1.33 14.46
N ASP A 125 20.14 -2.28 14.54
CA ASP A 125 20.73 -2.89 13.34
C ASP A 125 19.73 -3.79 12.61
N PHE A 126 18.86 -4.48 13.36
CA PHE A 126 17.75 -5.24 12.79
C PHE A 126 16.76 -4.32 12.02
N GLU A 127 16.44 -3.14 12.58
CA GLU A 127 15.62 -2.15 11.87
C GLU A 127 16.31 -1.70 10.57
N LYS A 128 17.60 -1.34 10.63
CA LYS A 128 18.36 -0.91 9.45
C LYS A 128 18.44 -1.99 8.37
N GLU A 129 18.57 -3.25 8.76
CA GLU A 129 18.58 -4.36 7.80
C GLU A 129 17.23 -4.48 7.09
N ASN A 130 16.12 -4.41 7.81
CA ASN A 130 14.79 -4.42 7.20
C ASN A 130 14.56 -3.22 6.28
N ILE A 131 15.10 -2.04 6.60
CA ILE A 131 15.08 -0.87 5.72
C ILE A 131 15.83 -1.15 4.41
N LYS A 132 17.01 -1.76 4.46
CA LYS A 132 17.76 -2.13 3.26
C LYS A 132 17.00 -3.15 2.39
N LEU A 133 16.38 -4.14 3.03
CA LEU A 133 15.53 -5.12 2.33
C LEU A 133 14.33 -4.44 1.66
N PHE A 134 13.70 -3.49 2.33
CA PHE A 134 12.61 -2.71 1.77
C PHE A 134 13.07 -1.86 0.57
N GLU A 135 14.21 -1.17 0.66
CA GLU A 135 14.77 -0.41 -0.47
C GLU A 135 15.11 -1.33 -1.65
N GLN A 136 15.67 -2.52 -1.39
CA GLN A 136 15.94 -3.50 -2.45
C GLN A 136 14.63 -3.99 -3.11
N GLU A 137 13.57 -4.18 -2.33
CA GLU A 137 12.25 -4.56 -2.84
C GLU A 137 11.69 -3.47 -3.77
N LEU A 138 11.82 -2.18 -3.41
CA LEU A 138 11.42 -1.07 -4.28
C LEU A 138 12.15 -1.10 -5.64
N VAL A 139 13.43 -1.40 -5.63
CA VAL A 139 14.22 -1.55 -6.86
C VAL A 139 13.72 -2.74 -7.67
N ASP A 140 13.50 -3.88 -7.04
CA ASP A 140 13.13 -5.14 -7.71
C ASP A 140 11.73 -5.08 -8.34
N ILE A 141 10.80 -4.33 -7.74
CA ILE A 141 9.46 -4.09 -8.33
C ILE A 141 9.50 -3.05 -9.45
N GLY A 142 10.66 -2.46 -9.72
CA GLY A 142 10.86 -1.47 -10.78
C GLY A 142 10.37 -0.06 -10.41
N SER A 143 10.14 0.22 -9.14
CA SER A 143 9.75 1.55 -8.69
C SER A 143 10.96 2.48 -8.64
N ARG A 144 10.88 3.61 -9.33
CA ARG A 144 11.99 4.60 -9.37
C ARG A 144 11.79 5.72 -8.34
N GLU A 145 10.60 6.27 -8.28
CA GLU A 145 10.22 7.37 -7.38
C GLU A 145 8.86 7.07 -6.75
N PRO A 146 8.80 6.06 -5.85
CA PRO A 146 7.52 5.65 -5.29
C PRO A 146 6.93 6.72 -4.37
N ILE A 147 5.60 6.87 -4.45
CA ILE A 147 4.83 7.45 -3.37
C ILE A 147 4.66 6.38 -2.31
N ILE A 148 5.24 6.60 -1.14
CA ILE A 148 5.12 5.67 -0.02
C ILE A 148 3.99 6.16 0.91
N VAL A 149 3.04 5.27 1.21
CA VAL A 149 1.92 5.54 2.11
C VAL A 149 1.94 4.53 3.25
N ALA A 150 2.26 5.00 4.45
CA ALA A 150 2.29 4.17 5.65
C ALA A 150 0.90 3.99 6.26
N PHE A 151 0.54 2.77 6.63
CA PHE A 151 -0.63 2.48 7.45
C PHE A 151 -0.29 2.59 8.95
N GLY A 152 -0.85 3.60 9.61
CA GLY A 152 -0.67 3.84 11.04
C GLY A 152 0.59 4.63 11.41
N ASN A 153 0.76 4.85 12.71
CA ASN A 153 1.85 5.70 13.21
C ASN A 153 3.21 4.98 13.24
N ASP A 154 3.21 3.71 13.63
CA ASP A 154 4.46 2.99 13.86
C ASP A 154 5.24 2.80 12.54
N SER A 155 4.59 2.31 11.49
CA SER A 155 5.17 2.22 10.14
C SER A 155 5.61 3.59 9.62
N TYR A 156 4.77 4.62 9.78
CA TYR A 156 5.10 5.97 9.37
C TYR A 156 6.36 6.52 10.05
N HIS A 157 6.50 6.35 11.37
CA HIS A 157 7.66 6.84 12.10
C HIS A 157 8.95 6.09 11.73
N ILE A 158 8.86 4.77 11.48
CA ILE A 158 10.01 3.98 11.01
C ILE A 158 10.46 4.48 9.63
N LEU A 159 9.52 4.61 8.68
CA LEU A 159 9.81 5.10 7.34
C LEU A 159 10.40 6.52 7.37
N LYS A 160 9.77 7.44 8.11
CA LYS A 160 10.23 8.84 8.20
C LYS A 160 11.63 8.97 8.77
N ARG A 161 11.96 8.28 9.87
CA ARG A 161 13.30 8.42 10.47
C ARG A 161 14.42 7.83 9.62
N ASN A 162 14.10 6.87 8.73
CA ASN A 162 15.09 6.19 7.91
C ASN A 162 15.13 6.68 6.45
N LEU A 163 14.01 7.14 5.89
CA LEU A 163 13.86 7.30 4.44
C LEU A 163 13.32 8.67 3.99
N LYS A 164 13.07 9.62 4.91
CA LYS A 164 12.47 10.93 4.57
C LYS A 164 13.28 11.75 3.56
N ASP A 165 14.59 11.54 3.51
CA ASP A 165 15.49 12.30 2.63
C ASP A 165 15.58 11.67 1.21
N LYS A 166 15.00 10.47 1.04
CA LYS A 166 15.00 9.73 -0.24
C LYS A 166 13.62 9.67 -0.89
N TYR A 167 12.55 9.58 -0.09
CA TYR A 167 11.21 9.34 -0.59
C TYR A 167 10.17 10.27 0.02
N THR A 168 9.15 10.61 -0.77
CA THR A 168 7.95 11.26 -0.26
C THR A 168 7.08 10.23 0.47
N ILE A 169 6.86 10.44 1.78
CA ILE A 169 6.17 9.51 2.66
C ILE A 169 4.93 10.17 3.24
N TYR A 170 3.79 9.59 2.94
CA TYR A 170 2.47 9.95 3.48
C TYR A 170 2.01 8.96 4.55
N LYS A 171 0.91 9.29 5.21
CA LYS A 171 0.31 8.44 6.24
C LYS A 171 -1.21 8.33 6.06
N LEU A 172 -1.71 7.13 6.20
CA LEU A 172 -3.13 6.84 6.43
C LEU A 172 -3.33 6.27 7.84
N PRO A 173 -4.52 6.41 8.44
CA PRO A 173 -4.87 5.63 9.62
C PRO A 173 -4.67 4.13 9.34
N HIS A 174 -4.34 3.34 10.37
CA HIS A 174 -4.31 1.89 10.20
C HIS A 174 -5.75 1.37 10.05
N TYR A 175 -6.01 0.54 9.07
CA TYR A 175 -7.36 0.03 8.76
C TYR A 175 -7.95 -0.84 9.88
N SER A 176 -7.12 -1.48 10.73
CA SER A 176 -7.56 -2.20 11.91
C SER A 176 -7.85 -1.30 13.11
N ALA A 177 -7.51 -0.01 13.05
CA ALA A 177 -7.88 0.94 14.09
C ALA A 177 -9.41 1.07 14.21
N PHE A 178 -9.86 1.62 15.37
CA PHE A 178 -11.27 1.91 15.58
C PHE A 178 -11.71 3.11 14.73
N ILE A 179 -11.80 2.90 13.42
CA ILE A 179 -12.24 3.88 12.43
C ILE A 179 -13.43 3.34 11.63
N LYS A 180 -14.45 4.19 11.43
CA LYS A 180 -15.59 3.86 10.59
C LYS A 180 -15.18 3.75 9.14
N LEU A 181 -15.88 2.91 8.37
CA LEU A 181 -15.61 2.64 6.96
C LEU A 181 -15.55 3.92 6.11
N ASP A 182 -16.57 4.78 6.23
CA ASP A 182 -16.65 6.04 5.47
C ASP A 182 -15.57 7.05 5.89
N ALA A 183 -15.20 7.08 7.17
CA ALA A 183 -14.14 7.94 7.67
C ALA A 183 -12.78 7.50 7.11
N PHE A 184 -12.54 6.18 6.98
CA PHE A 184 -11.32 5.68 6.35
C PHE A 184 -11.31 5.99 4.84
N ARG A 185 -12.44 5.82 4.14
CA ARG A 185 -12.60 6.23 2.74
C ARG A 185 -12.29 7.72 2.55
N LEU A 186 -12.83 8.57 3.41
CA LEU A 186 -12.59 10.01 3.37
C LEU A 186 -11.10 10.34 3.56
N ALA A 187 -10.42 9.68 4.49
CA ALA A 187 -8.98 9.86 4.68
C ALA A 187 -8.17 9.50 3.42
N VAL A 188 -8.53 8.41 2.74
CA VAL A 188 -7.90 7.99 1.48
C VAL A 188 -8.15 9.02 0.37
N THR A 189 -9.40 9.48 0.21
CA THR A 189 -9.76 10.46 -0.82
C THR A 189 -9.09 11.81 -0.60
N ASN A 190 -8.95 12.24 0.65
CA ASN A 190 -8.24 13.49 0.98
C ASN A 190 -6.75 13.36 0.64
N LEU A 191 -6.12 12.24 1.03
CA LEU A 191 -4.72 11.99 0.68
C LEU A 191 -4.50 11.97 -0.84
N GLU A 192 -5.41 11.36 -1.61
CA GLU A 192 -5.34 11.36 -3.08
C GLU A 192 -5.32 12.79 -3.63
N LYS A 193 -6.22 13.66 -3.14
CA LYS A 193 -6.28 15.07 -3.55
C LYS A 193 -4.98 15.81 -3.20
N ASP A 194 -4.44 15.60 -2.00
CA ASP A 194 -3.19 16.23 -1.56
C ASP A 194 -2.02 15.84 -2.46
N ILE A 195 -1.92 14.54 -2.80
CA ILE A 195 -0.87 14.04 -3.70
C ILE A 195 -1.02 14.63 -5.11
N GLN A 196 -2.23 14.71 -5.63
CA GLN A 196 -2.51 15.28 -6.96
C GLN A 196 -2.18 16.77 -7.00
N HIS A 197 -2.51 17.51 -5.95
CA HIS A 197 -2.20 18.95 -5.85
C HIS A 197 -0.69 19.20 -5.86
N VAL A 198 0.08 18.51 -5.03
CA VAL A 198 1.54 18.62 -5.00
C VAL A 198 2.18 18.30 -6.36
N ARG A 199 1.67 17.30 -7.07
CA ARG A 199 2.17 16.95 -8.40
C ARG A 199 1.87 18.03 -9.44
N THR A 200 0.69 18.63 -9.39
CA THR A 200 0.30 19.71 -10.32
C THR A 200 1.18 20.93 -10.13
N GLU A 201 1.45 21.32 -8.89
CA GLU A 201 2.34 22.45 -8.58
C GLU A 201 3.78 22.18 -9.03
N SER A 202 4.28 20.95 -8.87
CA SER A 202 5.64 20.55 -9.26
C SER A 202 5.86 20.54 -10.77
N ILE A 203 4.78 20.38 -11.58
CA ILE A 203 4.84 20.35 -13.05
C ILE A 203 4.63 21.77 -13.65
N GLY A 204 4.32 22.77 -12.83
CA GLY A 204 4.15 24.16 -13.29
C GLY A 204 2.92 24.40 -14.19
N VAL A 205 1.94 23.51 -14.17
CA VAL A 205 0.66 23.71 -14.86
C VAL A 205 -0.25 24.54 -13.95
N PRO A 206 -0.62 25.79 -14.32
CA PRO A 206 -1.55 26.57 -13.51
C PRO A 206 -2.90 25.83 -13.43
N PRO A 207 -3.63 25.91 -12.30
CA PRO A 207 -4.97 25.37 -12.20
C PRO A 207 -5.82 25.93 -13.35
N LEU A 208 -6.54 25.05 -14.03
CA LEU A 208 -7.48 25.44 -15.10
C LEU A 208 -8.40 26.54 -14.54
N GLY A 209 -8.12 27.77 -14.96
CA GLY A 209 -8.81 28.96 -14.51
C GLY A 209 -10.30 28.83 -14.79
N VAL A 210 -11.08 29.17 -13.79
CA VAL A 210 -12.49 29.54 -13.93
C VAL A 210 -12.57 30.58 -15.07
N ILE A 211 -13.12 30.18 -16.21
CA ILE A 211 -13.46 31.12 -17.29
C ILE A 211 -14.57 31.98 -16.72
N SER A 212 -14.19 33.16 -16.23
CA SER A 212 -15.13 34.24 -15.94
C SER A 212 -15.80 34.60 -17.24
N SER A 213 -17.09 34.26 -17.38
CA SER A 213 -17.94 34.71 -18.43
C SER A 213 -18.10 36.24 -18.32
N MET A 214 -17.31 36.98 -19.05
CA MET A 214 -17.62 38.35 -19.39
C MET A 214 -18.63 38.28 -20.54
N SER A 215 -19.89 38.56 -20.24
CA SER A 215 -20.91 38.86 -21.21
C SER A 215 -20.84 40.35 -21.57
N PRO A 216 -21.16 40.73 -22.82
CA PRO A 216 -21.07 42.07 -23.36
C PRO A 216 -22.12 43.04 -22.78
#